data_e6cdfa581bee5bc31abd469d4ef82640
#
_entry.id   e6cdfa581bee5bc31abd469d4ef82640
#
_cell.length_a   1.000
_cell.length_b   1.000
_cell.length_c   1.000
_cell.angle_alpha   90.00
_cell.angle_beta   90.00
_cell.angle_gamma   90.00
#
_symmetry.space_group_name_H-M   'P 1'
#
loop_
_entity.id
_entity.type
_entity.pdbx_description
1 polymer ?
#
loop_
_entity_poly.entity_id
_entity_poly.type
_entity_poly.pdbx_seq_one_letter_code
_entity_poly.pdbx_strand_id
1 'polypeptide(L)'
;MSSTSRSIDAFIFDAYGTLFDVHSVVTLAATLAPGRGDALSQLWRTKQLEYTWLSSLMNPAGVKRHDFAALTARALDYALASLEIDLDEGDRARLRDAYLALSPYPDAAPALSALAPRPRWILSNGTLAMLEPLMRRSGLGAHLDGVLSVDAAGIFKPSPRAYQLAVDLLQLPPSRIGFVSSNCWDAIGAKTFGYTTFWINRLQAPADRHGEPPDRIIRTLADLPSLVR
;
A
#
# COMPACT_ATOMS: atom_id res chain seq x y z
N MET A 1 34.55 -6.21 -7.27
CA MET A 1 33.40 -6.91 -7.87
C MET A 1 32.48 -5.85 -8.44
N SER A 2 32.40 -5.75 -9.76
CA SER A 2 31.60 -4.74 -10.47
C SER A 2 30.13 -4.97 -10.18
N SER A 3 29.49 -4.05 -9.44
CA SER A 3 28.03 -4.02 -9.26
C SER A 3 27.43 -3.66 -10.63
N THR A 4 27.08 -4.68 -11.41
CA THR A 4 26.20 -4.47 -12.56
C THR A 4 24.89 -3.92 -12.02
N SER A 5 24.67 -2.63 -12.21
CA SER A 5 23.36 -1.99 -11.97
C SER A 5 22.33 -2.78 -12.76
N ARG A 6 21.49 -3.56 -12.06
CA ARG A 6 20.41 -4.30 -12.70
C ARG A 6 19.42 -3.27 -13.24
N SER A 7 19.18 -3.28 -14.55
CA SER A 7 18.19 -2.39 -15.13
C SER A 7 16.80 -2.78 -14.63
N ILE A 8 16.00 -1.79 -14.24
CA ILE A 8 14.61 -1.97 -13.88
C ILE A 8 13.76 -1.73 -15.13
N ASP A 9 12.94 -2.72 -15.48
CA ASP A 9 12.14 -2.69 -16.70
C ASP A 9 10.69 -2.31 -16.45
N ALA A 10 10.19 -2.53 -15.24
CA ALA A 10 8.84 -2.19 -14.84
C ALA A 10 8.80 -1.77 -13.36
N PHE A 11 7.75 -1.05 -12.97
CA PHE A 11 7.52 -0.63 -11.60
C PHE A 11 6.18 -1.11 -11.08
N ILE A 12 6.21 -1.55 -9.83
CA ILE A 12 5.03 -1.90 -9.03
C ILE A 12 4.98 -0.97 -7.82
N PHE A 13 3.85 -0.32 -7.63
CA PHE A 13 3.62 0.61 -6.53
C PHE A 13 2.59 0.03 -5.55
N ASP A 14 2.87 0.11 -4.26
CA ASP A 14 1.80 0.06 -3.28
C ASP A 14 0.89 1.29 -3.43
N ALA A 15 -0.35 1.23 -2.93
CA ALA A 15 -1.32 2.29 -3.08
C ALA A 15 -1.36 3.23 -1.86
N TYR A 16 -1.85 2.70 -0.73
CA TYR A 16 -2.18 3.47 0.47
C TYR A 16 -0.93 3.94 1.23
N GLY A 17 -0.77 5.26 1.36
CA GLY A 17 0.42 5.90 1.93
C GLY A 17 1.57 6.05 0.93
N THR A 18 1.53 5.38 -0.22
CA THR A 18 2.56 5.40 -1.27
C THR A 18 2.20 6.37 -2.40
N LEU A 19 1.12 6.10 -3.11
CA LEU A 19 0.56 6.98 -4.13
C LEU A 19 -0.56 7.86 -3.61
N PHE A 20 -1.36 7.35 -2.65
CA PHE A 20 -2.51 8.02 -2.07
C PHE A 20 -2.26 8.39 -0.61
N ASP A 21 -2.55 9.65 -0.27
CA ASP A 21 -2.34 10.18 1.06
C ASP A 21 -3.50 9.76 2.00
N VAL A 22 -3.15 9.00 3.03
CA VAL A 22 -4.10 8.56 4.07
C VAL A 22 -4.34 9.61 5.15
N HIS A 23 -3.69 10.79 5.07
CA HIS A 23 -3.83 11.83 6.09
C HIS A 23 -5.26 12.39 6.19
N SER A 24 -6.02 12.39 5.09
CA SER A 24 -7.43 12.79 5.10
C SER A 24 -8.29 11.93 6.04
N VAL A 25 -7.97 10.63 6.16
CA VAL A 25 -8.64 9.73 7.12
C VAL A 25 -8.33 10.13 8.56
N VAL A 26 -7.07 10.47 8.85
CA VAL A 26 -6.63 10.95 10.17
C VAL A 26 -7.36 12.24 10.53
N THR A 27 -7.44 13.20 9.61
CA THR A 27 -8.12 14.48 9.79
C THR A 27 -9.62 14.28 10.08
N LEU A 28 -10.28 13.41 9.33
CA LEU A 28 -11.68 13.08 9.57
C LEU A 28 -11.88 12.41 10.94
N ALA A 29 -11.01 11.47 11.32
CA ALA A 29 -11.05 10.83 12.62
C ALA A 29 -10.86 11.85 13.76
N ALA A 30 -9.97 12.84 13.61
CA ALA A 30 -9.79 13.91 14.57
C ALA A 30 -11.04 14.84 14.69
N THR A 31 -11.77 15.02 13.59
CA THR A 31 -13.02 15.78 13.58
C THR A 31 -14.15 15.03 14.30
N LEU A 32 -14.27 13.72 14.04
CA LEU A 32 -15.34 12.89 14.60
C LEU A 32 -15.08 12.45 16.05
N ALA A 33 -13.81 12.35 16.44
CA ALA A 33 -13.39 12.00 17.79
C ALA A 33 -12.38 13.03 18.33
N PRO A 34 -12.82 14.23 18.74
CA PRO A 34 -11.95 15.31 19.19
C PRO A 34 -11.05 14.87 20.34
N GLY A 35 -9.75 15.16 20.23
CA GLY A 35 -8.73 14.77 21.21
C GLY A 35 -8.33 13.28 21.19
N ARG A 36 -9.00 12.45 20.38
CA ARG A 36 -8.75 10.99 20.29
C ARG A 36 -8.53 10.48 18.86
N GLY A 37 -8.65 11.36 17.86
CA GLY A 37 -8.58 10.98 16.44
C GLY A 37 -7.25 10.34 16.03
N ASP A 38 -6.13 10.83 16.56
CA ASP A 38 -4.81 10.24 16.30
C ASP A 38 -4.72 8.83 16.86
N ALA A 39 -5.14 8.61 18.11
CA ALA A 39 -5.18 7.29 18.73
C ALA A 39 -6.09 6.33 17.96
N LEU A 40 -7.28 6.82 17.54
CA LEU A 40 -8.21 6.06 16.70
C LEU A 40 -7.57 5.65 15.39
N SER A 41 -6.97 6.59 14.67
CA SER A 41 -6.35 6.34 13.36
C SER A 41 -5.19 5.36 13.46
N GLN A 42 -4.33 5.51 14.48
CA GLN A 42 -3.19 4.61 14.70
C GLN A 42 -3.64 3.20 15.04
N LEU A 43 -4.59 3.05 15.99
CA LEU A 43 -5.08 1.73 16.39
C LEU A 43 -5.85 1.06 15.25
N TRP A 44 -6.69 1.82 14.54
CA TRP A 44 -7.41 1.33 13.36
C TRP A 44 -6.45 0.79 12.30
N ARG A 45 -5.43 1.58 11.93
CA ARG A 45 -4.42 1.14 10.94
C ARG A 45 -3.63 -0.07 11.42
N THR A 46 -3.24 -0.10 12.69
CA THR A 46 -2.52 -1.24 13.28
C THR A 46 -3.35 -2.52 13.18
N LYS A 47 -4.62 -2.47 13.59
CA LYS A 47 -5.52 -3.63 13.53
C LYS A 47 -5.88 -4.03 12.11
N GLN A 48 -6.01 -3.08 11.20
CA GLN A 48 -6.23 -3.35 9.77
C GLN A 48 -5.10 -4.22 9.21
N LEU A 49 -3.84 -3.85 9.45
CA LEU A 49 -2.68 -4.62 9.00
C LEU A 49 -2.58 -5.97 9.73
N GLU A 50 -2.70 -5.97 11.05
CA GLU A 50 -2.68 -7.20 11.86
C GLU A 50 -3.71 -8.21 11.34
N TYR A 51 -4.94 -7.78 11.07
CA TYR A 51 -6.00 -8.65 10.58
C TYR A 51 -5.70 -9.21 9.18
N THR A 52 -5.04 -8.46 8.30
CA THR A 52 -4.61 -8.99 7.00
C THR A 52 -3.59 -10.10 7.16
N TRP A 53 -2.62 -9.93 8.07
CA TRP A 53 -1.57 -10.92 8.32
C TRP A 53 -2.14 -12.17 8.99
N LEU A 54 -2.94 -12.00 10.04
CA LEU A 54 -3.60 -13.12 10.73
C LEU A 54 -4.55 -13.88 9.80
N SER A 55 -5.36 -13.17 8.99
CA SER A 55 -6.23 -13.79 8.00
C SER A 55 -5.45 -14.63 6.99
N SER A 56 -4.29 -14.15 6.55
CA SER A 56 -3.40 -14.88 5.64
C SER A 56 -2.78 -16.13 6.30
N LEU A 57 -2.37 -16.03 7.57
CA LEU A 57 -1.79 -17.14 8.32
C LEU A 57 -2.84 -18.20 8.66
N MET A 58 -4.05 -17.80 9.07
CA MET A 58 -5.13 -18.72 9.42
C MET A 58 -5.72 -19.42 8.19
N ASN A 59 -5.61 -18.81 7.01
CA ASN A 59 -6.20 -19.33 5.78
C ASN A 59 -5.22 -19.23 4.59
N PRO A 60 -4.11 -19.95 4.63
CA PRO A 60 -3.06 -19.84 3.61
C PRO A 60 -3.53 -20.27 2.21
N ALA A 61 -4.58 -21.10 2.12
CA ALA A 61 -5.19 -21.48 0.85
C ALA A 61 -6.05 -20.36 0.23
N GLY A 62 -6.46 -19.34 1.01
CA GLY A 62 -7.22 -18.19 0.53
C GLY A 62 -8.69 -18.45 0.21
N VAL A 63 -9.22 -19.63 0.59
CA VAL A 63 -10.56 -20.08 0.17
C VAL A 63 -11.70 -19.32 0.85
N LYS A 64 -11.51 -18.93 2.12
CA LYS A 64 -12.52 -18.22 2.93
C LYS A 64 -11.86 -17.10 3.71
N ARG A 65 -11.52 -16.01 3.07
CA ARG A 65 -11.01 -14.83 3.76
C ARG A 65 -11.97 -13.65 3.60
N HIS A 66 -11.96 -12.77 4.58
CA HIS A 66 -12.53 -11.44 4.39
C HIS A 66 -11.61 -10.63 3.48
N ASP A 67 -12.18 -9.84 2.60
CA ASP A 67 -11.43 -8.89 1.79
C ASP A 67 -10.91 -7.71 2.63
N PHE A 68 -10.12 -6.84 2.02
CA PHE A 68 -9.52 -5.71 2.71
C PHE A 68 -10.56 -4.70 3.21
N ALA A 69 -11.67 -4.51 2.48
CA ALA A 69 -12.75 -3.61 2.90
C ALA A 69 -13.42 -4.12 4.19
N ALA A 70 -13.75 -5.42 4.22
CA ALA A 70 -14.33 -6.04 5.40
C ALA A 70 -13.39 -6.01 6.62
N LEU A 71 -12.08 -6.29 6.41
CA LEU A 71 -11.10 -6.21 7.49
C LEU A 71 -10.88 -4.76 7.97
N THR A 72 -10.94 -3.79 7.06
CA THR A 72 -10.88 -2.36 7.41
C THR A 72 -12.05 -1.97 8.31
N ALA A 73 -13.28 -2.39 7.99
CA ALA A 73 -14.45 -2.13 8.82
C ALA A 73 -14.33 -2.77 10.20
N ARG A 74 -13.96 -4.05 10.27
CA ARG A 74 -13.78 -4.77 11.55
C ARG A 74 -12.67 -4.17 12.42
N ALA A 75 -11.61 -3.68 11.81
CA ALA A 75 -10.52 -2.99 12.52
C ALA A 75 -10.99 -1.65 13.11
N LEU A 76 -11.88 -0.92 12.39
CA LEU A 76 -12.51 0.28 12.92
C LEU A 76 -13.38 -0.04 14.14
N ASP A 77 -14.25 -1.06 14.03
CA ASP A 77 -15.11 -1.48 15.15
C ASP A 77 -14.28 -1.84 16.40
N TYR A 78 -13.18 -2.58 16.20
CA TYR A 78 -12.26 -2.88 17.30
C TYR A 78 -11.63 -1.61 17.90
N ALA A 79 -11.16 -0.70 17.06
CA ALA A 79 -10.51 0.52 17.54
C ALA A 79 -11.49 1.43 18.32
N LEU A 80 -12.72 1.58 17.84
CA LEU A 80 -13.77 2.34 18.52
C LEU A 80 -14.10 1.72 19.87
N ALA A 81 -14.33 0.41 19.93
CA ALA A 81 -14.64 -0.29 21.16
C ALA A 81 -13.47 -0.21 22.17
N SER A 82 -12.23 -0.45 21.71
CA SER A 82 -11.04 -0.44 22.57
C SER A 82 -10.73 0.94 23.14
N LEU A 83 -11.07 1.99 22.41
CA LEU A 83 -10.90 3.37 22.85
C LEU A 83 -12.18 3.96 23.47
N GLU A 84 -13.23 3.20 23.65
CA GLU A 84 -14.51 3.66 24.19
C GLU A 84 -15.03 4.94 23.48
N ILE A 85 -14.89 4.95 22.12
CA ILE A 85 -15.39 6.03 21.27
C ILE A 85 -16.73 5.60 20.70
N ASP A 86 -17.77 6.35 21.01
CA ASP A 86 -19.10 6.12 20.46
C ASP A 86 -19.33 7.00 19.23
N LEU A 87 -19.41 6.38 18.05
CA LEU A 87 -19.79 6.99 16.79
C LEU A 87 -21.03 6.29 16.26
N ASP A 88 -21.95 7.06 15.71
CA ASP A 88 -23.09 6.49 15.00
C ASP A 88 -22.67 5.79 13.70
N GLU A 89 -23.60 5.02 13.10
CA GLU A 89 -23.27 4.26 11.88
C GLU A 89 -22.99 5.19 10.69
N GLY A 90 -23.58 6.39 10.66
CA GLY A 90 -23.29 7.39 9.63
C GLY A 90 -21.84 7.86 9.68
N ASP A 91 -21.32 8.17 10.87
CA ASP A 91 -19.92 8.58 11.05
C ASP A 91 -18.94 7.44 10.84
N ARG A 92 -19.29 6.21 11.25
CA ARG A 92 -18.51 5.00 10.91
C ARG A 92 -18.43 4.79 9.39
N ALA A 93 -19.55 4.94 8.67
CA ALA A 93 -19.58 4.87 7.22
C ALA A 93 -18.69 5.96 6.58
N ARG A 94 -18.77 7.20 7.05
CA ARG A 94 -17.90 8.29 6.56
C ARG A 94 -16.41 7.98 6.70
N LEU A 95 -15.99 7.38 7.83
CA LEU A 95 -14.60 6.95 8.04
C LEU A 95 -14.19 5.87 7.03
N ARG A 96 -15.04 4.86 6.82
CA ARG A 96 -14.77 3.80 5.82
C ARG A 96 -14.70 4.35 4.40
N ASP A 97 -15.64 5.23 4.05
CA ASP A 97 -15.73 5.84 2.71
C ASP A 97 -14.57 6.80 2.42
N ALA A 98 -13.93 7.37 3.45
CA ALA A 98 -12.76 8.21 3.29
C ALA A 98 -11.61 7.48 2.55
N TYR A 99 -11.48 6.15 2.71
CA TYR A 99 -10.54 5.35 1.93
C TYR A 99 -10.84 5.29 0.42
N LEU A 100 -12.07 5.60 0.01
CA LEU A 100 -12.48 5.63 -1.40
C LEU A 100 -12.25 7.00 -2.06
N ALA A 101 -11.81 8.00 -1.30
CA ALA A 101 -11.71 9.39 -1.73
C ALA A 101 -10.36 10.05 -1.37
N LEU A 102 -9.31 9.25 -1.19
CA LEU A 102 -7.97 9.77 -0.87
C LEU A 102 -7.42 10.61 -2.03
N SER A 103 -6.74 11.70 -1.68
CA SER A 103 -5.97 12.47 -2.65
C SER A 103 -4.64 11.79 -2.98
N PRO A 104 -4.14 11.90 -4.21
CA PRO A 104 -2.80 11.45 -4.53
C PRO A 104 -1.77 12.36 -3.86
N TYR A 105 -0.60 11.82 -3.52
CA TYR A 105 0.53 12.68 -3.14
C TYR A 105 0.93 13.57 -4.32
N PRO A 106 1.34 14.83 -4.08
CA PRO A 106 1.69 15.77 -5.16
C PRO A 106 2.83 15.31 -6.05
N ASP A 107 3.73 14.47 -5.53
CA ASP A 107 4.88 13.90 -6.25
C ASP A 107 4.53 12.66 -7.08
N ALA A 108 3.30 12.10 -6.96
CA ALA A 108 2.94 10.85 -7.61
C ALA A 108 2.86 10.97 -9.14
N ALA A 109 2.01 11.86 -9.66
CA ALA A 109 1.84 12.01 -11.10
C ALA A 109 3.13 12.41 -11.84
N PRO A 110 3.94 13.39 -11.37
CA PRO A 110 5.22 13.72 -11.99
C PRO A 110 6.21 12.57 -12.02
N ALA A 111 6.32 11.82 -10.89
CA ALA A 111 7.23 10.68 -10.80
C ALA A 111 6.81 9.55 -11.75
N LEU A 112 5.52 9.19 -11.76
CA LEU A 112 5.00 8.18 -12.68
C LEU A 112 5.23 8.57 -14.15
N SER A 113 4.99 9.82 -14.52
CA SER A 113 5.30 10.35 -15.86
C SER A 113 6.78 10.19 -16.22
N ALA A 114 7.69 10.55 -15.30
CA ALA A 114 9.13 10.50 -15.55
C ALA A 114 9.69 9.07 -15.67
N LEU A 115 8.95 8.05 -15.24
CA LEU A 115 9.32 6.64 -15.38
C LEU A 115 8.89 6.03 -16.72
N ALA A 116 8.09 6.76 -17.53
CA ALA A 116 7.73 6.29 -18.87
C ALA A 116 8.97 6.07 -19.74
N PRO A 117 8.98 5.13 -20.69
CA PRO A 117 7.86 4.26 -21.10
C PRO A 117 7.74 2.94 -20.30
N ARG A 118 8.47 2.76 -19.19
CA ARG A 118 8.42 1.53 -18.42
C ARG A 118 7.00 1.27 -17.88
N PRO A 119 6.49 0.02 -17.91
CA PRO A 119 5.21 -0.35 -17.29
C PRO A 119 5.16 0.03 -15.80
N ARG A 120 4.02 0.57 -15.36
CA ARG A 120 3.76 1.06 -13.99
C ARG A 120 2.41 0.57 -13.52
N TRP A 121 2.40 -0.29 -12.53
CA TRP A 121 1.18 -0.91 -12.00
C TRP A 121 1.06 -0.67 -10.50
N ILE A 122 -0.16 -0.69 -10.01
CA ILE A 122 -0.42 -0.81 -8.57
C ILE A 122 -0.52 -2.29 -8.21
N LEU A 123 0.07 -2.68 -7.06
CA LEU A 123 -0.21 -3.93 -6.37
C LEU A 123 -0.59 -3.60 -4.92
N SER A 124 -1.84 -3.85 -4.55
CA SER A 124 -2.39 -3.43 -3.26
C SER A 124 -3.19 -4.52 -2.57
N ASN A 125 -3.22 -4.44 -1.23
CA ASN A 125 -4.15 -5.23 -0.40
C ASN A 125 -5.61 -4.80 -0.60
N GLY A 126 -5.86 -3.58 -1.10
CA GLY A 126 -7.20 -3.07 -1.39
C GLY A 126 -7.91 -3.86 -2.47
N THR A 127 -9.24 -3.92 -2.39
CA THR A 127 -10.08 -4.51 -3.44
C THR A 127 -10.11 -3.61 -4.69
N LEU A 128 -10.43 -4.15 -5.85
CA LEU A 128 -10.61 -3.34 -7.06
C LEU A 128 -11.70 -2.28 -6.86
N ALA A 129 -12.78 -2.61 -6.13
CA ALA A 129 -13.85 -1.68 -5.79
C ALA A 129 -13.37 -0.46 -4.98
N MET A 130 -12.29 -0.62 -4.19
CA MET A 130 -11.66 0.49 -3.45
C MET A 130 -10.68 1.27 -4.34
N LEU A 131 -9.90 0.59 -5.17
CA LEU A 131 -8.77 1.18 -5.90
C LEU A 131 -9.17 1.89 -7.20
N GLU A 132 -10.10 1.32 -7.97
CA GLU A 132 -10.54 1.91 -9.23
C GLU A 132 -11.16 3.31 -9.10
N PRO A 133 -12.02 3.58 -8.09
CA PRO A 133 -12.51 4.93 -7.86
C PRO A 133 -11.39 5.93 -7.54
N LEU A 134 -10.39 5.51 -6.75
CA LEU A 134 -9.23 6.35 -6.45
C LEU A 134 -8.44 6.70 -7.71
N MET A 135 -8.16 5.73 -8.57
CA MET A 135 -7.45 5.96 -9.83
C MET A 135 -8.20 6.92 -10.75
N ARG A 136 -9.50 6.74 -10.89
CA ARG A 136 -10.32 7.60 -11.75
C ARG A 136 -10.37 9.05 -11.24
N ARG A 137 -10.63 9.22 -9.94
CA ARG A 137 -10.81 10.56 -9.32
C ARG A 137 -9.50 11.33 -9.20
N SER A 138 -8.39 10.65 -8.95
CA SER A 138 -7.07 11.27 -8.76
C SER A 138 -6.40 11.69 -10.07
N GLY A 139 -6.85 11.20 -11.21
CA GLY A 139 -6.17 11.35 -12.49
C GLY A 139 -4.93 10.46 -12.65
N LEU A 140 -4.51 9.71 -11.62
CA LEU A 140 -3.34 8.83 -11.71
C LEU A 140 -3.51 7.70 -12.72
N GLY A 141 -4.76 7.34 -13.06
CA GLY A 141 -5.06 6.35 -14.10
C GLY A 141 -4.45 6.66 -15.46
N ALA A 142 -4.19 7.94 -15.78
CA ALA A 142 -3.49 8.32 -17.00
C ALA A 142 -1.98 8.02 -17.01
N HIS A 143 -1.40 7.74 -15.84
CA HIS A 143 0.04 7.50 -15.65
C HIS A 143 0.36 6.06 -15.25
N LEU A 144 -0.65 5.20 -15.10
CA LEU A 144 -0.55 3.82 -14.69
C LEU A 144 -1.15 2.90 -15.75
N ASP A 145 -0.55 1.75 -15.94
CA ASP A 145 -1.03 0.74 -16.89
C ASP A 145 -2.15 -0.12 -16.28
N GLY A 146 -2.31 -0.09 -14.94
CA GLY A 146 -3.44 -0.72 -14.28
C GLY A 146 -3.23 -1.01 -12.79
N VAL A 147 -4.12 -1.83 -12.24
CA VAL A 147 -4.19 -2.19 -10.82
C VAL A 147 -4.28 -3.69 -10.66
N LEU A 148 -3.46 -4.23 -9.75
CA LEU A 148 -3.54 -5.59 -9.24
C LEU A 148 -4.03 -5.53 -7.79
N SER A 149 -5.17 -6.14 -7.51
CA SER A 149 -5.58 -6.47 -6.16
C SER A 149 -5.06 -7.85 -5.76
N VAL A 150 -4.55 -7.97 -4.53
CA VAL A 150 -4.13 -9.27 -3.99
C VAL A 150 -5.31 -10.24 -3.80
N ASP A 151 -6.54 -9.80 -4.03
CA ASP A 151 -7.72 -10.67 -4.05
C ASP A 151 -7.57 -11.78 -5.09
N ALA A 152 -6.91 -11.51 -6.22
CA ALA A 152 -6.60 -12.52 -7.23
C ALA A 152 -5.69 -13.65 -6.71
N ALA A 153 -4.82 -13.37 -5.73
CA ALA A 153 -3.98 -14.38 -5.09
C ALA A 153 -4.66 -15.07 -3.90
N GLY A 154 -5.80 -14.53 -3.42
CA GLY A 154 -6.49 -15.02 -2.24
C GLY A 154 -5.73 -14.84 -0.92
N ILE A 155 -4.70 -14.01 -0.88
CA ILE A 155 -3.83 -13.80 0.28
C ILE A 155 -3.25 -12.40 0.27
N PHE A 156 -3.04 -11.81 1.46
CA PHE A 156 -2.49 -10.46 1.58
C PHE A 156 -0.96 -10.44 1.52
N LYS A 157 -0.39 -9.27 1.18
CA LYS A 157 1.01 -8.97 1.42
C LYS A 157 1.32 -9.14 2.93
N PRO A 158 2.51 -9.60 3.31
CA PRO A 158 3.69 -9.84 2.50
C PRO A 158 3.82 -11.29 1.98
N SER A 159 2.74 -12.01 1.72
CA SER A 159 2.83 -13.35 1.13
C SER A 159 3.51 -13.29 -0.25
N PRO A 160 4.47 -14.20 -0.54
CA PRO A 160 5.09 -14.30 -1.87
C PRO A 160 4.07 -14.45 -3.01
N ARG A 161 2.93 -15.12 -2.77
CA ARG A 161 1.85 -15.28 -3.76
C ARG A 161 1.22 -13.95 -4.17
N ALA A 162 1.17 -12.96 -3.27
CA ALA A 162 0.68 -11.64 -3.59
C ALA A 162 1.63 -10.91 -4.56
N TYR A 163 2.94 -11.00 -4.34
CA TYR A 163 3.92 -10.40 -5.24
C TYR A 163 4.03 -11.14 -6.57
N GLN A 164 3.79 -12.44 -6.59
CA GLN A 164 3.82 -13.27 -7.80
C GLN A 164 2.85 -12.75 -8.88
N LEU A 165 1.73 -12.14 -8.50
CA LEU A 165 0.76 -11.57 -9.46
C LEU A 165 1.39 -10.61 -10.47
N ALA A 166 2.33 -9.78 -10.03
CA ALA A 166 2.98 -8.84 -10.95
C ALA A 166 4.02 -9.52 -11.84
N VAL A 167 4.70 -10.56 -11.36
CA VAL A 167 5.61 -11.38 -12.18
C VAL A 167 4.83 -12.10 -13.27
N ASP A 168 3.69 -12.68 -12.93
CA ASP A 168 2.82 -13.39 -13.88
C ASP A 168 2.24 -12.46 -14.94
N LEU A 169 1.90 -11.21 -14.54
CA LEU A 169 1.40 -10.21 -15.48
C LEU A 169 2.50 -9.71 -16.42
N LEU A 170 3.65 -9.33 -15.85
CA LEU A 170 4.71 -8.63 -16.59
C LEU A 170 5.64 -9.58 -17.34
N GLN A 171 5.64 -10.86 -16.99
CA GLN A 171 6.55 -11.88 -17.54
C GLN A 171 8.03 -11.47 -17.42
N LEU A 172 8.37 -10.78 -16.32
CA LEU A 172 9.71 -10.32 -15.99
C LEU A 172 10.24 -11.06 -14.76
N PRO A 173 11.54 -11.32 -14.68
CA PRO A 173 12.11 -11.84 -13.45
C PRO A 173 11.98 -10.81 -12.32
N PRO A 174 11.72 -11.21 -11.06
CA PRO A 174 11.53 -10.30 -9.94
C PRO A 174 12.61 -9.22 -9.84
N SER A 175 13.89 -9.58 -10.06
CA SER A 175 15.01 -8.65 -9.95
C SER A 175 15.03 -7.51 -10.97
N ARG A 176 14.19 -7.58 -12.02
CA ARG A 176 14.01 -6.51 -13.02
C ARG A 176 12.75 -5.66 -12.76
N ILE A 177 12.03 -5.93 -11.69
CA ILE A 177 10.86 -5.18 -11.26
C ILE A 177 11.24 -4.33 -10.05
N GLY A 178 11.02 -3.02 -10.16
CA GLY A 178 11.15 -2.07 -9.06
C GLY A 178 9.88 -2.05 -8.24
N PHE A 179 9.95 -2.40 -6.95
CA PHE A 179 8.81 -2.34 -6.03
C PHE A 179 8.93 -1.13 -5.11
N VAL A 180 7.89 -0.31 -5.05
CA VAL A 180 7.88 0.98 -4.36
C VAL A 180 6.78 0.99 -3.31
N SER A 181 7.13 1.16 -2.04
CA SER A 181 6.16 1.23 -0.94
C SER A 181 6.61 2.20 0.15
N SER A 182 5.66 2.89 0.77
CA SER A 182 5.89 3.67 2.00
C SER A 182 5.87 2.80 3.26
N ASN A 183 5.33 1.58 3.17
CA ASN A 183 5.30 0.63 4.26
C ASN A 183 6.61 -0.16 4.28
N CYS A 184 7.45 0.01 5.32
CA CYS A 184 8.74 -0.66 5.43
C CYS A 184 8.60 -2.19 5.38
N TRP A 185 7.62 -2.75 6.10
CA TRP A 185 7.32 -4.18 6.11
C TRP A 185 6.99 -4.74 4.72
N ASP A 186 6.31 -3.96 3.87
CA ASP A 186 5.95 -4.35 2.50
C ASP A 186 7.18 -4.30 1.58
N ALA A 187 8.02 -3.27 1.71
CA ALA A 187 9.29 -3.19 0.98
C ALA A 187 10.25 -4.34 1.36
N ILE A 188 10.30 -4.72 2.65
CA ILE A 188 11.09 -5.87 3.13
C ILE A 188 10.50 -7.19 2.58
N GLY A 189 9.18 -7.36 2.61
CA GLY A 189 8.51 -8.54 2.03
C GLY A 189 8.76 -8.69 0.54
N ALA A 190 8.67 -7.59 -0.20
CA ALA A 190 8.99 -7.55 -1.63
C ALA A 190 10.47 -7.83 -1.92
N LYS A 191 11.39 -7.36 -1.05
CA LYS A 191 12.82 -7.68 -1.10
C LYS A 191 13.06 -9.17 -0.92
N THR A 192 12.42 -9.76 0.09
CA THR A 192 12.51 -11.21 0.36
C THR A 192 11.98 -12.03 -0.80
N PHE A 193 10.97 -11.55 -1.52
CA PHE A 193 10.44 -12.19 -2.73
C PHE A 193 11.43 -12.09 -3.92
N GLY A 194 12.32 -11.08 -3.94
CA GLY A 194 13.35 -10.91 -4.97
C GLY A 194 13.23 -9.67 -5.84
N TYR A 195 12.31 -8.75 -5.53
CA TYR A 195 12.20 -7.46 -6.21
C TYR A 195 13.39 -6.54 -5.88
N THR A 196 13.66 -5.56 -6.77
CA THR A 196 14.47 -4.39 -6.42
C THR A 196 13.57 -3.38 -5.71
N THR A 197 13.88 -3.05 -4.45
CA THR A 197 12.93 -2.36 -3.58
C THR A 197 13.32 -0.95 -3.22
N PHE A 198 12.31 -0.07 -3.19
CA PHE A 198 12.40 1.34 -2.82
C PHE A 198 11.42 1.61 -1.68
N TRP A 199 11.93 1.90 -0.50
CA TRP A 199 11.10 2.33 0.62
C TRP A 199 10.98 3.85 0.64
N ILE A 200 9.76 4.37 0.52
CA ILE A 200 9.49 5.81 0.63
C ILE A 200 9.29 6.16 2.10
N ASN A 201 10.32 6.64 2.74
CA ASN A 201 10.31 7.03 4.14
C ASN A 201 10.03 8.53 4.31
N ARG A 202 8.80 8.97 4.04
CA ARG A 202 8.39 10.38 4.12
C ARG A 202 8.54 10.95 5.53
N LEU A 203 8.31 10.13 6.56
CA LEU A 203 8.31 10.54 7.96
C LEU A 203 9.66 10.34 8.67
N GLN A 204 10.69 9.87 7.96
CA GLN A 204 12.00 9.55 8.53
C GLN A 204 11.90 8.57 9.72
N ALA A 205 10.94 7.65 9.65
CA ALA A 205 10.75 6.61 10.66
C ALA A 205 11.95 5.65 10.71
N PRO A 206 12.22 5.00 11.85
CA PRO A 206 13.19 3.93 11.90
C PRO A 206 12.76 2.77 11.00
N ALA A 207 13.72 2.12 10.35
CA ALA A 207 13.43 0.94 9.53
C ALA A 207 13.07 -0.26 10.40
N ASP A 208 12.11 -1.06 9.92
CA ASP A 208 11.81 -2.37 10.49
C ASP A 208 13.03 -3.31 10.38
N ARG A 209 13.16 -4.24 11.33
CA ARG A 209 14.32 -5.14 11.45
C ARG A 209 13.95 -6.62 11.38
N HIS A 210 12.83 -6.96 10.73
CA HIS A 210 12.34 -8.34 10.62
C HIS A 210 12.82 -9.08 9.37
N GLY A 211 13.66 -8.45 8.54
CA GLY A 211 14.21 -9.04 7.31
C GLY A 211 15.35 -8.19 6.75
N GLU A 212 15.76 -8.48 5.50
CA GLU A 212 16.75 -7.68 4.80
C GLU A 212 16.22 -6.28 4.48
N PRO A 213 17.05 -5.23 4.68
CA PRO A 213 16.61 -3.87 4.40
C PRO A 213 16.30 -3.67 2.90
N PRO A 214 15.41 -2.72 2.58
CA PRO A 214 15.16 -2.32 1.20
C PRO A 214 16.43 -1.89 0.46
N ASP A 215 16.50 -2.11 -0.87
CA ASP A 215 17.69 -1.74 -1.66
C ASP A 215 17.97 -0.24 -1.65
N ARG A 216 16.91 0.58 -1.58
CA ARG A 216 16.99 2.04 -1.52
C ARG A 216 15.96 2.60 -0.55
N ILE A 217 16.36 3.64 0.16
CA ILE A 217 15.47 4.47 0.98
C ILE A 217 15.40 5.84 0.31
N ILE A 218 14.19 6.27 -0.03
CA ILE A 218 13.91 7.57 -0.63
C ILE A 218 12.94 8.35 0.24
N ARG A 219 12.89 9.66 0.11
CA ARG A 219 11.98 10.52 0.89
C ARG A 219 10.71 10.89 0.13
N THR A 220 10.79 10.89 -1.18
CA THR A 220 9.73 11.31 -2.09
C THR A 220 9.78 10.46 -3.36
N LEU A 221 8.66 10.34 -4.04
CA LEU A 221 8.61 9.68 -5.35
C LEU A 221 9.44 10.42 -6.40
N ALA A 222 9.67 11.75 -6.23
CA ALA A 222 10.50 12.54 -7.12
C ALA A 222 11.97 12.09 -7.16
N ASP A 223 12.44 11.38 -6.13
CA ASP A 223 13.80 10.83 -6.08
C ASP A 223 14.00 9.66 -7.04
N LEU A 224 12.90 8.90 -7.29
CA LEU A 224 12.93 7.59 -7.97
C LEU A 224 13.47 7.65 -9.40
N PRO A 225 13.07 8.59 -10.29
CA PRO A 225 13.54 8.60 -11.67
C PRO A 225 15.06 8.77 -11.81
N SER A 226 15.70 9.46 -10.86
CA SER A 226 17.16 9.67 -10.87
C SER A 226 17.95 8.41 -10.53
N LEU A 227 17.36 7.47 -9.80
CA LEU A 227 17.99 6.25 -9.30
C LEU A 227 17.91 5.07 -10.30
N VAL A 228 17.14 5.23 -11.38
CA VAL A 228 16.80 4.13 -12.30
C VAL A 228 17.07 4.46 -13.78
N ARG A 229 17.89 5.48 -14.01
CA ARG A 229 18.37 5.88 -15.35
C ARG A 229 19.36 4.88 -15.92
#